data_5cad7a718c303625fb4ee975c5337017
#
_entry.id   5cad7a718c303625fb4ee975c5337017
#
_cell.length_a   1.000
_cell.length_b   1.000
_cell.length_c   1.000
_cell.angle_alpha   90.00
_cell.angle_beta   90.00
_cell.angle_gamma   90.00
#
_symmetry.space_group_name_H-M   'P 1'
#
loop_
_entity.id
_entity.type
_entity.pdbx_description
1 polymer ?
#
loop_
_entity_poly.entity_id
_entity_poly.type
_entity_poly.pdbx_seq_one_letter_code
_entity_poly.pdbx_strand_id
1 'polypeptide(L)'
;MQIQIVAILFALVSFSTGWDFNPDSDHAIYLSLIEVDHKNLGSTAVIKVKVFANDMEDAIMNASKRRIDFLNPSNCDSSRSEVEAYFATHFDYSINGKKAVLTLTHCEPNGDAIWFHFKINCPAQWTKVDVKADFLMELFPTQSNIVTIYHGEEKRFLKITNTHLKEVVTF
;
A
#
# COMPACT_ATOMS: atom_id res chain seq x y z
N MET A 1 -18.90 65.52 49.65
CA MET A 1 -17.78 64.62 49.44
C MET A 1 -18.33 63.37 48.75
N GLN A 2 -18.34 63.33 47.39
CA GLN A 2 -18.93 62.25 46.62
C GLN A 2 -17.79 61.30 46.20
N ILE A 3 -17.90 60.06 46.63
CA ILE A 3 -16.98 59.00 46.25
C ILE A 3 -17.53 58.36 44.98
N GLN A 4 -16.84 58.54 43.84
CA GLN A 4 -17.18 57.83 42.62
C GLN A 4 -16.55 56.46 42.66
N ILE A 5 -17.39 55.40 42.56
CA ILE A 5 -16.98 54.01 42.41
C ILE A 5 -16.83 53.77 40.91
N VAL A 6 -15.58 53.56 40.46
CA VAL A 6 -15.27 53.15 39.11
C VAL A 6 -15.39 51.64 39.04
N ALA A 7 -16.42 51.15 38.36
CA ALA A 7 -16.60 49.74 38.09
C ALA A 7 -15.73 49.34 36.85
N ILE A 8 -14.67 48.57 37.07
CA ILE A 8 -13.86 48.01 36.00
C ILE A 8 -14.56 46.72 35.53
N LEU A 9 -15.11 46.80 34.31
CA LEU A 9 -15.68 45.61 33.63
C LEU A 9 -14.52 44.81 33.03
N PHE A 10 -14.17 43.66 33.62
CA PHE A 10 -13.29 42.68 33.03
C PHE A 10 -14.08 41.88 31.97
N ALA A 11 -13.86 42.16 30.70
CA ALA A 11 -14.34 41.34 29.61
C ALA A 11 -13.45 40.09 29.50
N LEU A 12 -13.94 38.94 29.96
CA LEU A 12 -13.38 37.63 29.73
C LEU A 12 -13.60 37.25 28.25
N VAL A 13 -12.60 37.48 27.41
CA VAL A 13 -12.56 36.92 26.05
C VAL A 13 -12.17 35.46 26.18
N SER A 14 -13.16 34.56 26.14
CA SER A 14 -12.94 33.12 26.03
C SER A 14 -12.43 32.82 24.64
N PHE A 15 -11.11 32.68 24.48
CA PHE A 15 -10.51 32.10 23.28
C PHE A 15 -10.79 30.59 23.36
N SER A 16 -11.89 30.15 22.75
CA SER A 16 -12.09 28.76 22.43
C SER A 16 -11.23 28.44 21.23
N THR A 17 -9.99 28.01 21.44
CA THR A 17 -9.22 27.29 20.43
C THR A 17 -9.87 25.94 20.26
N GLY A 18 -10.81 25.86 19.33
CA GLY A 18 -11.30 24.58 18.84
C GLY A 18 -10.12 23.86 18.18
N TRP A 19 -9.56 22.92 18.90
CA TRP A 19 -8.74 21.89 18.30
C TRP A 19 -9.72 20.92 17.66
N ASP A 20 -9.98 21.09 16.38
CA ASP A 20 -10.62 20.05 15.57
C ASP A 20 -9.66 18.85 15.55
N PHE A 21 -9.82 17.96 16.53
CA PHE A 21 -9.33 16.60 16.40
C PHE A 21 -10.17 15.95 15.30
N ASN A 22 -9.63 15.94 14.08
CA ASN A 22 -10.14 15.10 13.01
C ASN A 22 -9.64 13.68 13.31
N PRO A 23 -10.51 12.73 13.73
CA PRO A 23 -10.08 11.36 14.03
C PRO A 23 -9.97 10.49 12.78
N ASP A 24 -10.07 11.07 11.58
CA ASP A 24 -9.72 10.35 10.36
C ASP A 24 -8.22 10.13 10.40
N SER A 25 -7.85 8.90 10.73
CA SER A 25 -6.48 8.43 10.88
C SER A 25 -5.76 8.47 9.54
N ASP A 26 -5.27 9.66 9.18
CA ASP A 26 -4.18 9.75 8.23
C ASP A 26 -3.00 9.01 8.86
N HIS A 27 -2.65 7.86 8.31
CA HIS A 27 -1.41 7.21 8.67
C HIS A 27 -0.29 8.23 8.46
N ALA A 28 0.53 8.46 9.48
CA ALA A 28 1.67 9.37 9.36
C ALA A 28 2.68 8.91 8.29
N ILE A 29 2.57 7.65 7.86
CA ILE A 29 3.43 7.01 6.86
C ILE A 29 2.59 6.12 5.96
N TYR A 30 2.53 6.44 4.67
CA TYR A 30 1.95 5.59 3.63
C TYR A 30 3.05 4.69 3.05
N LEU A 31 3.05 3.41 3.44
CA LEU A 31 4.10 2.47 3.10
C LEU A 31 3.52 1.09 2.78
N SER A 32 3.96 0.49 1.68
CA SER A 32 3.71 -0.91 1.36
C SER A 32 5.02 -1.69 1.27
N LEU A 33 4.97 -2.96 1.65
CA LEU A 33 6.09 -3.88 1.51
C LEU A 33 5.76 -4.94 0.46
N ILE A 34 6.67 -5.12 -0.49
CA ILE A 34 6.57 -6.14 -1.52
C ILE A 34 7.76 -7.08 -1.35
N GLU A 35 7.49 -8.36 -1.23
CA GLU A 35 8.50 -9.40 -1.19
C GLU A 35 8.31 -10.35 -2.37
N VAL A 36 9.35 -10.50 -3.19
CA VAL A 36 9.38 -11.45 -4.30
C VAL A 36 10.34 -12.57 -3.92
N ASP A 37 9.83 -13.79 -3.78
CA ASP A 37 10.61 -14.97 -3.43
C ASP A 37 10.76 -15.92 -4.62
N HIS A 38 11.99 -15.98 -5.15
CA HIS A 38 12.45 -16.92 -6.17
C HIS A 38 13.76 -17.60 -5.74
N LYS A 39 13.93 -17.88 -4.45
CA LYS A 39 15.14 -18.52 -3.92
C LYS A 39 15.39 -19.90 -4.51
N ASN A 40 14.33 -20.63 -4.83
CA ASN A 40 14.43 -22.00 -5.35
C ASN A 40 14.75 -22.08 -6.85
N LEU A 41 14.87 -20.94 -7.56
CA LEU A 41 15.19 -20.86 -9.00
C LEU A 41 14.31 -21.76 -9.88
N GLY A 42 13.04 -21.94 -9.47
CA GLY A 42 12.08 -22.79 -10.17
C GLY A 42 11.33 -22.07 -11.29
N SER A 43 10.29 -22.71 -11.80
CA SER A 43 9.42 -22.14 -12.84
C SER A 43 8.32 -21.22 -12.29
N THR A 44 8.32 -20.97 -10.98
CA THR A 44 7.34 -20.11 -10.30
C THR A 44 8.02 -19.31 -9.19
N ALA A 45 7.50 -18.12 -8.93
CA ALA A 45 7.88 -17.31 -7.77
C ALA A 45 6.62 -16.88 -6.98
N VAL A 46 6.82 -16.50 -5.73
CA VAL A 46 5.77 -15.93 -4.88
C VAL A 46 6.02 -14.44 -4.72
N ILE A 47 4.97 -13.65 -4.87
CA ILE A 47 4.98 -12.22 -4.57
C ILE A 47 4.01 -11.99 -3.42
N LYS A 48 4.50 -11.38 -2.33
CA LYS A 48 3.70 -10.98 -1.19
C LYS A 48 3.65 -9.46 -1.14
N VAL A 49 2.46 -8.91 -0.93
CA VAL A 49 2.26 -7.47 -0.81
C VAL A 49 1.57 -7.17 0.51
N LYS A 50 2.25 -6.43 1.40
CA LYS A 50 1.68 -5.93 2.65
C LYS A 50 1.26 -4.48 2.49
N VAL A 51 0.01 -4.19 2.83
CA VAL A 51 -0.57 -2.85 2.83
C VAL A 51 -1.42 -2.67 4.10
N PHE A 52 -1.73 -1.44 4.48
CA PHE A 52 -2.81 -1.18 5.43
C PHE A 52 -4.14 -1.61 4.83
N ALA A 53 -4.97 -2.29 5.61
CA ALA A 53 -6.21 -2.87 5.12
C ALA A 53 -7.20 -1.79 4.67
N ASN A 54 -7.37 -0.73 5.48
CA ASN A 54 -8.23 0.41 5.16
C ASN A 54 -7.80 1.14 3.87
N ASP A 55 -6.50 1.35 3.66
CA ASP A 55 -6.00 2.00 2.45
C ASP A 55 -6.33 1.17 1.20
N MET A 56 -6.19 -0.16 1.31
CA MET A 56 -6.54 -1.06 0.22
C MET A 56 -8.05 -1.16 -0.01
N GLU A 57 -8.86 -1.10 1.06
CA GLU A 57 -10.32 -1.04 0.98
C GLU A 57 -10.78 0.20 0.22
N ASP A 58 -10.19 1.36 0.51
CA ASP A 58 -10.47 2.61 -0.17
C ASP A 58 -10.04 2.57 -1.64
N ALA A 59 -8.86 2.00 -1.94
CA ALA A 59 -8.39 1.86 -3.31
C ALA A 59 -9.28 0.93 -4.14
N ILE A 60 -9.68 -0.22 -3.60
CA ILE A 60 -10.61 -1.13 -4.27
C ILE A 60 -11.99 -0.50 -4.42
N MET A 61 -12.50 0.21 -3.38
CA MET A 61 -13.75 0.94 -3.47
C MET A 61 -13.70 2.02 -4.55
N ASN A 62 -12.58 2.73 -4.68
CA ASN A 62 -12.39 3.73 -5.73
C ASN A 62 -12.40 3.10 -7.13
N ALA A 63 -11.72 1.96 -7.31
CA ALA A 63 -11.58 1.28 -8.61
C ALA A 63 -12.85 0.53 -9.03
N SER A 64 -13.44 -0.28 -8.13
CA SER A 64 -14.52 -1.21 -8.44
C SER A 64 -15.91 -0.78 -7.98
N LYS A 65 -15.99 0.30 -7.16
CA LYS A 65 -17.20 0.78 -6.48
C LYS A 65 -17.80 -0.25 -5.49
N ARG A 66 -17.03 -1.26 -5.12
CA ARG A 66 -17.40 -2.29 -4.15
C ARG A 66 -16.59 -2.14 -2.87
N ARG A 67 -17.26 -1.99 -1.73
CA ARG A 67 -16.63 -1.98 -0.42
C ARG A 67 -16.34 -3.42 0.01
N ILE A 68 -15.11 -3.68 0.46
CA ILE A 68 -14.63 -4.98 0.93
C ILE A 68 -13.97 -4.74 2.28
N ASP A 69 -14.29 -5.55 3.27
CA ASP A 69 -13.58 -5.60 4.55
C ASP A 69 -12.50 -6.69 4.46
N PHE A 70 -11.25 -6.27 4.27
CA PHE A 70 -10.12 -7.20 4.13
C PHE A 70 -9.64 -7.78 5.45
N LEU A 71 -10.05 -7.24 6.62
CA LEU A 71 -9.74 -7.84 7.91
C LEU A 71 -10.64 -9.06 8.20
N ASN A 72 -11.72 -9.24 7.44
CA ASN A 72 -12.50 -10.47 7.45
C ASN A 72 -11.91 -11.48 6.44
N PRO A 73 -11.30 -12.60 6.93
CA PRO A 73 -10.60 -13.55 6.05
C PRO A 73 -11.48 -14.16 4.94
N SER A 74 -12.80 -14.27 5.17
CA SER A 74 -13.73 -14.83 4.18
C SER A 74 -13.92 -13.96 2.93
N ASN A 75 -13.56 -12.66 3.01
CA ASN A 75 -13.74 -11.74 1.90
C ASN A 75 -12.63 -11.82 0.85
N CYS A 76 -11.49 -12.43 1.17
CA CYS A 76 -10.39 -12.58 0.21
C CYS A 76 -10.82 -13.35 -1.06
N ASP A 77 -11.43 -14.52 -0.90
CA ASP A 77 -11.84 -15.33 -2.05
C ASP A 77 -12.99 -14.68 -2.82
N SER A 78 -13.93 -14.03 -2.13
CA SER A 78 -15.07 -13.36 -2.75
C SER A 78 -14.70 -12.05 -3.47
N SER A 79 -13.51 -11.51 -3.23
CA SER A 79 -12.99 -10.28 -3.84
C SER A 79 -11.76 -10.49 -4.72
N ARG A 80 -11.46 -11.76 -5.04
CA ARG A 80 -10.30 -12.15 -5.85
C ARG A 80 -10.19 -11.38 -7.15
N SER A 81 -11.30 -11.26 -7.88
CA SER A 81 -11.34 -10.59 -9.18
C SER A 81 -11.02 -9.09 -9.08
N GLU A 82 -11.51 -8.42 -8.03
CA GLU A 82 -11.26 -7.01 -7.80
C GLU A 82 -9.79 -6.76 -7.43
N VAL A 83 -9.24 -7.62 -6.55
CA VAL A 83 -7.84 -7.54 -6.13
C VAL A 83 -6.91 -7.78 -7.32
N GLU A 84 -7.13 -8.85 -8.09
CA GLU A 84 -6.32 -9.17 -9.28
C GLU A 84 -6.41 -8.07 -10.34
N ALA A 85 -7.60 -7.53 -10.60
CA ALA A 85 -7.79 -6.43 -11.56
C ALA A 85 -7.07 -5.14 -11.12
N TYR A 86 -7.14 -4.81 -9.83
CA TYR A 86 -6.47 -3.66 -9.26
C TYR A 86 -4.94 -3.79 -9.41
N PHE A 87 -4.36 -4.89 -8.96
CA PHE A 87 -2.92 -5.11 -9.08
C PHE A 87 -2.48 -5.27 -10.54
N ALA A 88 -3.29 -5.82 -11.44
CA ALA A 88 -2.96 -5.88 -12.87
C ALA A 88 -2.82 -4.50 -13.51
N THR A 89 -3.50 -3.47 -12.95
CA THR A 89 -3.44 -2.08 -13.41
C THR A 89 -2.26 -1.33 -12.79
N HIS A 90 -1.98 -1.57 -11.51
CA HIS A 90 -1.09 -0.76 -10.70
C HIS A 90 0.26 -1.42 -10.36
N PHE A 91 0.44 -2.69 -10.71
CA PHE A 91 1.66 -3.42 -10.43
C PHE A 91 2.14 -4.22 -11.64
N ASP A 92 3.13 -3.69 -12.34
CA ASP A 92 3.82 -4.38 -13.43
C ASP A 92 5.13 -4.99 -12.94
N TYR A 93 5.23 -6.30 -13.05
CA TYR A 93 6.45 -7.05 -12.78
C TYR A 93 6.86 -7.81 -14.04
N SER A 94 7.98 -7.45 -14.63
CA SER A 94 8.46 -8.07 -15.88
C SER A 94 9.82 -8.72 -15.66
N ILE A 95 9.97 -9.95 -16.12
CA ILE A 95 11.21 -10.73 -16.03
C ILE A 95 11.72 -10.98 -17.44
N ASN A 96 12.97 -10.59 -17.70
CA ASN A 96 13.61 -10.71 -19.02
C ASN A 96 12.74 -10.11 -20.15
N GLY A 97 12.06 -8.99 -19.87
CA GLY A 97 11.20 -8.28 -20.81
C GLY A 97 9.79 -8.87 -20.97
N LYS A 98 9.43 -9.96 -20.25
CA LYS A 98 8.09 -10.55 -20.27
C LYS A 98 7.32 -10.21 -18.99
N LYS A 99 6.15 -9.56 -19.15
CA LYS A 99 5.25 -9.25 -18.02
C LYS A 99 4.74 -10.54 -17.37
N ALA A 100 4.87 -10.64 -16.05
CA ALA A 100 4.30 -11.70 -15.25
C ALA A 100 2.81 -11.44 -14.99
N VAL A 101 2.03 -12.50 -14.94
CA VAL A 101 0.62 -12.46 -14.53
C VAL A 101 0.56 -12.84 -13.05
N LEU A 102 0.02 -11.94 -12.23
CA LEU A 102 -0.17 -12.17 -10.81
C LEU A 102 -1.48 -12.95 -10.60
N THR A 103 -1.38 -14.13 -9.98
CA THR A 103 -2.54 -14.93 -9.59
C THR A 103 -2.63 -14.94 -8.09
N LEU A 104 -3.70 -14.37 -7.52
CA LEU A 104 -3.92 -14.33 -6.08
C LEU A 104 -4.12 -15.76 -5.55
N THR A 105 -3.36 -16.16 -4.54
CA THR A 105 -3.48 -17.48 -3.90
C THR A 105 -4.28 -17.40 -2.61
N HIS A 106 -3.98 -16.44 -1.75
CA HIS A 106 -4.71 -16.19 -0.50
C HIS A 106 -4.38 -14.78 0.04
N CYS A 107 -5.14 -14.36 1.05
CA CYS A 107 -4.87 -13.16 1.83
C CYS A 107 -4.70 -13.55 3.30
N GLU A 108 -3.90 -12.77 4.03
CA GLU A 108 -3.60 -13.01 5.44
C GLU A 108 -3.71 -11.68 6.21
N PRO A 109 -4.78 -11.45 6.99
CA PRO A 109 -4.87 -10.30 7.89
C PRO A 109 -3.76 -10.33 8.94
N ASN A 110 -3.16 -9.15 9.21
CA ASN A 110 -2.05 -8.99 10.15
C ASN A 110 -2.18 -7.66 10.90
N GLY A 111 -2.92 -7.64 12.00
CA GLY A 111 -3.25 -6.43 12.73
C GLY A 111 -4.17 -5.51 11.91
N ASP A 112 -3.72 -4.29 11.64
CA ASP A 112 -4.36 -3.30 10.79
C ASP A 112 -3.97 -3.40 9.30
N ALA A 113 -3.10 -4.36 8.98
CA ALA A 113 -2.60 -4.62 7.64
C ALA A 113 -3.13 -5.95 7.08
N ILE A 114 -2.95 -6.10 5.77
CA ILE A 114 -3.22 -7.35 5.06
C ILE A 114 -2.04 -7.71 4.16
N TRP A 115 -1.73 -9.01 4.09
CA TRP A 115 -0.85 -9.59 3.11
C TRP A 115 -1.66 -10.20 1.97
N PHE A 116 -1.38 -9.80 0.72
CA PHE A 116 -1.83 -10.48 -0.48
C PHE A 116 -0.72 -11.37 -1.00
N HIS A 117 -1.00 -12.65 -1.21
CA HIS A 117 -0.06 -13.63 -1.72
C HIS A 117 -0.39 -13.98 -3.16
N PHE A 118 0.53 -13.67 -4.07
CA PHE A 118 0.39 -14.00 -5.49
C PHE A 118 1.41 -15.04 -5.90
N LYS A 119 1.03 -15.87 -6.86
CA LYS A 119 1.93 -16.74 -7.61
C LYS A 119 2.12 -16.18 -9.01
N ILE A 120 3.35 -16.24 -9.50
CA ILE A 120 3.69 -15.94 -10.90
C ILE A 120 4.41 -17.13 -11.53
N ASN A 121 4.21 -17.34 -12.84
CA ASN A 121 5.03 -18.22 -13.65
C ASN A 121 6.21 -17.42 -14.19
N CYS A 122 7.41 -17.96 -14.09
CA CYS A 122 8.64 -17.28 -14.45
C CYS A 122 9.69 -18.27 -14.99
N PRO A 123 10.72 -17.81 -15.73
CA PRO A 123 11.87 -18.64 -16.03
C PRO A 123 12.72 -18.88 -14.78
N ALA A 124 13.49 -19.98 -14.76
CA ALA A 124 14.40 -20.28 -13.66
C ALA A 124 15.55 -19.27 -13.55
N GLN A 125 16.00 -18.70 -14.66
CA GLN A 125 17.07 -17.71 -14.72
C GLN A 125 16.51 -16.33 -15.03
N TRP A 126 16.84 -15.37 -14.18
CA TRP A 126 16.53 -13.96 -14.37
C TRP A 126 17.82 -13.21 -14.69
N THR A 127 17.80 -12.40 -15.72
CA THR A 127 18.90 -11.50 -16.07
C THR A 127 18.51 -10.05 -15.81
N LYS A 128 17.22 -9.76 -15.94
CA LYS A 128 16.67 -8.42 -15.77
C LYS A 128 15.26 -8.49 -15.22
N VAL A 129 14.98 -7.65 -14.25
CA VAL A 129 13.63 -7.44 -13.71
C VAL A 129 13.29 -5.96 -13.80
N ASP A 130 12.15 -5.65 -14.43
CA ASP A 130 11.54 -4.33 -14.45
C ASP A 130 10.33 -4.35 -13.50
N VAL A 131 10.26 -3.37 -12.57
CA VAL A 131 9.17 -3.25 -11.61
C VAL A 131 8.56 -1.86 -11.71
N LYS A 132 7.25 -1.79 -11.94
CA LYS A 132 6.43 -0.59 -11.73
C LYS A 132 5.41 -0.92 -10.65
N ALA A 133 5.27 -0.07 -9.64
CA ALA A 133 4.32 -0.27 -8.57
C ALA A 133 3.77 1.09 -8.12
N ASP A 134 2.66 1.50 -8.73
CA ASP A 134 1.98 2.77 -8.41
C ASP A 134 0.67 2.58 -7.63
N PHE A 135 0.41 1.37 -7.13
CA PHE A 135 -0.77 1.10 -6.32
C PHE A 135 -0.77 1.96 -5.05
N LEU A 136 -1.95 2.37 -4.63
CA LEU A 136 -2.26 3.32 -3.56
C LEU A 136 -1.81 4.77 -3.83
N MET A 137 -0.99 5.05 -4.85
CA MET A 137 -0.49 6.40 -5.14
C MET A 137 -1.56 7.32 -5.72
N GLU A 138 -2.62 6.76 -6.29
CA GLU A 138 -3.78 7.50 -6.79
C GLU A 138 -4.61 8.16 -5.68
N LEU A 139 -4.56 7.60 -4.46
CA LEU A 139 -5.23 8.14 -3.27
C LEU A 139 -4.24 8.80 -2.30
N PHE A 140 -3.02 8.25 -2.20
CA PHE A 140 -2.00 8.68 -1.24
C PHE A 140 -0.74 9.15 -1.96
N PRO A 141 -0.60 10.45 -2.29
CA PRO A 141 0.52 10.98 -3.07
C PRO A 141 1.91 10.78 -2.42
N THR A 142 1.96 10.58 -1.10
CA THR A 142 3.19 10.32 -0.33
C THR A 142 3.51 8.83 -0.17
N GLN A 143 2.72 7.94 -0.78
CA GLN A 143 2.92 6.50 -0.76
C GLN A 143 4.33 6.13 -1.22
N SER A 144 4.94 5.17 -0.51
CA SER A 144 6.18 4.51 -0.90
C SER A 144 5.97 3.00 -0.95
N ASN A 145 6.37 2.37 -2.06
CA ASN A 145 6.30 0.93 -2.25
C ASN A 145 7.72 0.36 -2.22
N ILE A 146 8.05 -0.39 -1.16
CA ILE A 146 9.38 -0.99 -0.95
C ILE A 146 9.36 -2.42 -1.47
N VAL A 147 10.24 -2.71 -2.43
CA VAL A 147 10.33 -4.04 -3.05
C VAL A 147 11.62 -4.72 -2.61
N THR A 148 11.49 -5.93 -2.11
CA THR A 148 12.61 -6.84 -1.85
C THR A 148 12.50 -8.02 -2.79
N ILE A 149 13.51 -8.27 -3.60
CA ILE A 149 13.55 -9.39 -4.55
C ILE A 149 14.64 -10.37 -4.10
N TYR A 150 14.26 -11.63 -3.92
CA TYR A 150 15.16 -12.75 -3.71
C TYR A 150 15.20 -13.61 -4.97
N HIS A 151 16.40 -13.78 -5.56
CA HIS A 151 16.64 -14.65 -6.69
C HIS A 151 17.86 -15.53 -6.39
N GLY A 152 17.65 -16.81 -6.11
CA GLY A 152 18.68 -17.66 -5.53
C GLY A 152 19.22 -17.08 -4.22
N GLU A 153 20.51 -16.84 -4.15
CA GLU A 153 21.18 -16.21 -3.01
C GLU A 153 21.24 -14.67 -3.11
N GLU A 154 20.90 -14.12 -4.27
CA GLU A 154 20.95 -12.68 -4.51
C GLU A 154 19.72 -11.99 -3.93
N LYS A 155 19.95 -10.76 -3.44
CA LYS A 155 18.91 -9.90 -2.87
C LYS A 155 19.02 -8.49 -3.46
N ARG A 156 17.89 -7.92 -3.85
CA ARG A 156 17.78 -6.54 -4.35
C ARG A 156 16.71 -5.79 -3.58
N PHE A 157 16.95 -4.49 -3.37
CA PHE A 157 16.02 -3.57 -2.73
C PHE A 157 15.70 -2.43 -3.68
N LEU A 158 14.41 -2.12 -3.83
CA LEU A 158 13.93 -1.02 -4.63
C LEU A 158 12.98 -0.18 -3.79
N LYS A 159 12.98 1.13 -4.04
CA LYS A 159 11.99 2.06 -3.48
C LYS A 159 11.27 2.76 -4.63
N ILE A 160 9.99 2.55 -4.75
CA ILE A 160 9.12 3.14 -5.77
C ILE A 160 8.25 4.20 -5.09
N THR A 161 8.22 5.40 -5.67
CA THR A 161 7.49 6.57 -5.16
C THR A 161 6.76 7.25 -6.31
N ASN A 162 5.89 8.19 -6.00
CA ASN A 162 5.13 8.94 -7.01
C ASN A 162 6.03 9.70 -8.01
N THR A 163 7.24 10.10 -7.60
CA THR A 163 8.23 10.73 -8.50
C THR A 163 9.13 9.73 -9.21
N HIS A 164 9.09 8.46 -8.83
CA HIS A 164 9.93 7.39 -9.38
C HIS A 164 9.16 6.06 -9.41
N LEU A 165 8.28 5.94 -10.40
CA LEU A 165 7.27 4.86 -10.48
C LEU A 165 7.82 3.52 -10.95
N LYS A 166 9.05 3.48 -11.50
CA LYS A 166 9.62 2.29 -12.11
C LYS A 166 11.09 2.13 -11.76
N GLU A 167 11.48 0.91 -11.46
CA GLU A 167 12.85 0.50 -11.20
C GLU A 167 13.26 -0.71 -12.07
N VAL A 168 14.54 -0.83 -12.30
CA VAL A 168 15.14 -1.93 -13.08
C VAL A 168 16.32 -2.49 -12.29
N VAL A 169 16.36 -3.81 -12.17
CA VAL A 169 17.52 -4.52 -11.60
C VAL A 169 18.01 -5.61 -12.52
N THR A 170 19.29 -5.93 -12.42
CA THR A 170 19.95 -7.04 -13.12
C THR A 170 20.49 -8.06 -12.11
N PHE A 171 20.57 -9.30 -12.56
CA PHE A 171 21.09 -10.46 -11.82
C PHE A 171 22.22 -11.10 -12.58
#